data_38c6c441ca01c001a4d557ed39f42723
#
_entry.id   38c6c441ca01c001a4d557ed39f42723
#
_cell.length_a   1.000
_cell.length_b   1.000
_cell.length_c   1.000
_cell.angle_alpha   90.00
_cell.angle_beta   90.00
_cell.angle_gamma   90.00
#
_symmetry.space_group_name_H-M   'P 1'
#
loop_
_entity.id
_entity.type
_entity.pdbx_description
1 polymer ?
#
loop_
_entity_poly.entity_id
_entity_poly.type
_entity_poly.pdbx_seq_one_letter_code
_entity_poly.pdbx_strand_id
1 'polypeptide(L)'
;DKSGFNGVKITKKNNEESLYCDGIFIEIGADPRLELPNQLNLSIDSETNEVSVNKLMETSLKGIFAAGDLTNASGPLKQTVTAAGQGAIAALSAYTYLSS
;
A
#
# COMPACT_ATOMS: atom_id res chain seq x y z
N ASP A 1 6.47 2.70 35.23
CA ASP A 1 7.18 1.83 34.28
C ASP A 1 8.58 2.36 34.05
N LYS A 2 9.57 1.49 34.09
CA LYS A 2 10.98 1.86 33.86
C LYS A 2 11.26 2.34 32.44
N SER A 3 10.43 1.98 31.46
CA SER A 3 10.54 2.46 30.08
C SER A 3 9.94 3.85 29.87
N GLY A 4 9.20 4.37 30.85
CA GLY A 4 8.48 5.62 30.72
C GLY A 4 7.17 5.53 29.96
N PHE A 5 6.85 4.37 29.36
CA PHE A 5 5.60 4.16 28.66
C PHE A 5 4.59 3.49 29.58
N ASN A 6 3.41 4.08 29.72
CA ASN A 6 2.33 3.52 30.54
C ASN A 6 0.95 3.69 29.94
N GLY A 7 0.84 4.27 28.74
CA GLY A 7 -0.44 4.43 28.10
C GLY A 7 -0.42 5.49 27.00
N VAL A 8 -1.59 5.78 26.47
CA VAL A 8 -1.81 6.76 25.42
C VAL A 8 -2.94 7.71 25.80
N LYS A 9 -2.90 8.92 25.26
CA LYS A 9 -4.01 9.85 25.33
C LYS A 9 -4.81 9.72 24.04
N ILE A 10 -6.12 9.56 24.18
CA ILE A 10 -7.03 9.48 23.04
C ILE A 10 -8.03 10.63 23.11
N THR A 11 -8.44 11.12 21.95
CA THR A 11 -9.49 12.14 21.85
C THR A 11 -10.73 11.51 21.24
N LYS A 12 -11.83 11.59 21.98
CA LYS A 12 -13.12 11.04 21.55
C LYS A 12 -14.19 12.10 21.73
N LYS A 13 -14.83 12.49 20.64
CA LYS A 13 -15.88 13.53 20.66
C LYS A 13 -15.44 14.81 21.37
N ASN A 14 -14.23 15.29 21.08
CA ASN A 14 -13.60 16.47 21.68
C ASN A 14 -13.25 16.32 23.17
N ASN A 15 -13.33 15.13 23.72
CA ASN A 15 -12.88 14.82 25.09
C ASN A 15 -11.57 14.03 25.04
N GLU A 16 -10.62 14.43 25.85
CA GLU A 16 -9.34 13.73 25.98
C GLU A 16 -9.44 12.71 27.10
N GLU A 17 -9.02 11.49 26.82
CA GLU A 17 -8.98 10.39 27.79
C GLU A 17 -7.60 9.75 27.78
N SER A 18 -7.18 9.24 28.94
CA SER A 18 -5.97 8.44 29.06
C SER A 18 -6.33 6.97 29.08
N LEU A 19 -5.70 6.18 28.20
CA LEU A 19 -5.86 4.74 28.15
C LEU A 19 -4.54 4.11 28.58
N TYR A 20 -4.56 3.42 29.74
CA TYR A 20 -3.36 2.77 30.27
C TYR A 20 -3.18 1.40 29.63
N CYS A 21 -1.98 1.11 29.15
CA CYS A 21 -1.65 -0.15 28.48
C CYS A 21 -0.14 -0.40 28.56
N ASP A 22 0.25 -1.64 28.35
CA ASP A 22 1.66 -2.06 28.43
C ASP A 22 2.40 -1.90 27.11
N GLY A 23 1.67 -1.82 26.02
CA GLY A 23 2.24 -1.66 24.68
C GLY A 23 1.20 -1.16 23.70
N ILE A 24 1.66 -0.74 22.53
CA ILE A 24 0.80 -0.22 21.47
C ILE A 24 1.29 -0.72 20.11
N PHE A 25 0.36 -1.15 19.27
CA PHE A 25 0.61 -1.42 17.86
C PHE A 25 0.10 -0.24 17.05
N ILE A 26 0.97 0.33 16.23
CA ILE A 26 0.63 1.48 15.38
C ILE A 26 0.35 0.96 13.97
N GLU A 27 -0.94 0.94 13.58
CA GLU A 27 -1.42 0.42 12.30
C GLU A 27 -2.28 1.48 11.61
N ILE A 28 -1.71 2.68 11.43
CA ILE A 28 -2.46 3.84 10.92
C ILE A 28 -2.53 3.83 9.41
N GLY A 29 -1.67 3.08 8.75
CA GLY A 29 -1.58 3.02 7.31
C GLY A 29 -0.14 2.89 6.87
N ALA A 30 0.08 2.91 5.58
CA ALA A 30 1.40 2.78 4.99
C ALA A 30 1.51 3.70 3.78
N ASP A 31 2.65 4.34 3.62
CA ASP A 31 2.97 5.14 2.45
C ASP A 31 3.70 4.26 1.43
N PRO A 32 3.24 4.20 0.16
CA PRO A 32 3.94 3.43 -0.87
C PRO A 32 5.30 4.06 -1.18
N ARG A 33 6.25 3.23 -1.58
CA ARG A 33 7.55 3.69 -2.04
C ARG A 33 7.47 4.02 -3.52
N LEU A 34 7.59 5.29 -3.86
CA LEU A 34 7.37 5.79 -5.20
C LEU A 34 8.64 6.23 -5.93
N GLU A 35 9.83 5.97 -5.38
CA GLU A 35 11.08 6.39 -6.02
C GLU A 35 11.21 5.86 -7.44
N LEU A 36 11.08 4.54 -7.62
CA LEU A 36 11.17 3.92 -8.94
C LEU A 36 9.99 4.27 -9.84
N PRO A 37 8.73 4.19 -9.38
CA PRO A 37 7.60 4.64 -10.19
C PRO A 37 7.75 6.08 -10.69
N ASN A 38 8.25 7.00 -9.87
CA ASN A 38 8.45 8.39 -10.27
C ASN A 38 9.58 8.53 -11.28
N GLN A 39 10.67 7.77 -11.14
CA GLN A 39 11.76 7.76 -12.12
C GLN A 39 11.29 7.29 -13.49
N LEU A 40 10.34 6.35 -13.52
CA LEU A 40 9.76 5.82 -14.74
C LEU A 40 8.60 6.66 -15.27
N ASN A 41 8.22 7.71 -14.58
CA ASN A 41 7.07 8.57 -14.91
C ASN A 41 5.76 7.77 -15.05
N LEU A 42 5.56 6.78 -14.18
CA LEU A 42 4.31 6.03 -14.16
C LEU A 42 3.16 6.91 -13.65
N SER A 43 1.96 6.65 -14.15
CA SER A 43 0.77 7.32 -13.62
C SER A 43 0.52 6.91 -12.18
N ILE A 44 0.38 7.91 -11.32
CA ILE A 44 0.11 7.77 -9.89
C ILE A 44 -1.27 8.31 -9.62
N ASP A 45 -2.06 7.57 -8.85
CA ASP A 45 -3.36 8.04 -8.38
C ASP A 45 -3.14 9.21 -7.43
N SER A 46 -3.68 10.39 -7.76
CA SER A 46 -3.44 11.63 -7.00
C SER A 46 -4.10 11.63 -5.63
N GLU A 47 -5.14 10.83 -5.43
CA GLU A 47 -5.84 10.75 -4.15
C GLU A 47 -5.15 9.81 -3.16
N THR A 48 -4.63 8.70 -3.67
CA THR A 48 -4.07 7.64 -2.83
C THR A 48 -2.55 7.59 -2.86
N ASN A 49 -1.90 8.27 -3.81
CA ASN A 49 -0.45 8.20 -4.08
C ASN A 49 0.00 6.78 -4.41
N GLU A 50 -0.86 6.01 -5.05
CA GLU A 50 -0.57 4.64 -5.46
C GLU A 50 -0.35 4.58 -6.97
N VAL A 51 0.46 3.59 -7.42
CA VAL A 51 0.66 3.35 -8.85
C VAL A 51 -0.66 2.88 -9.45
N SER A 52 -1.13 3.57 -10.49
CA SER A 52 -2.36 3.19 -11.19
C SER A 52 -2.11 1.99 -12.07
N VAL A 53 -2.89 0.93 -11.89
CA VAL A 53 -2.84 -0.28 -12.71
C VAL A 53 -4.25 -0.70 -13.11
N ASN A 54 -4.33 -1.46 -14.21
CA ASN A 54 -5.58 -2.08 -14.64
C ASN A 54 -5.72 -3.50 -14.07
N LYS A 55 -6.73 -4.23 -14.53
CA LYS A 55 -6.99 -5.60 -14.05
C LYS A 55 -5.86 -6.59 -14.35
N LEU A 56 -5.01 -6.28 -15.31
CA LEU A 56 -3.88 -7.10 -15.70
C LEU A 56 -2.56 -6.63 -15.07
N MET A 57 -2.64 -5.74 -14.09
CA MET A 57 -1.48 -5.15 -13.42
C MET A 57 -0.57 -4.37 -14.37
N GLU A 58 -1.12 -3.87 -15.47
CA GLU A 58 -0.40 -3.02 -16.41
C GLU A 58 -0.37 -1.59 -15.88
N THR A 59 0.81 -0.97 -15.94
CA THR A 59 0.99 0.45 -15.62
C THR A 59 0.74 1.30 -16.86
N SER A 60 0.89 2.62 -16.72
CA SER A 60 0.79 3.55 -17.85
C SER A 60 1.91 3.39 -18.87
N LEU A 61 3.00 2.72 -18.52
CA LEU A 61 4.13 2.50 -19.42
C LEU A 61 4.11 1.05 -19.91
N LYS A 62 4.00 0.88 -21.21
CA LYS A 62 3.91 -0.45 -21.83
C LYS A 62 5.15 -1.29 -21.52
N GLY A 63 4.93 -2.53 -21.09
CA GLY A 63 6.01 -3.45 -20.70
C GLY A 63 6.42 -3.33 -19.25
N ILE A 64 5.82 -2.42 -18.50
CA ILE A 64 6.05 -2.27 -17.06
C ILE A 64 4.78 -2.65 -16.32
N PHE A 65 4.92 -3.55 -15.36
CA PHE A 65 3.82 -4.07 -14.54
C PHE A 65 4.10 -3.73 -13.09
N ALA A 66 3.05 -3.55 -12.31
CA ALA A 66 3.18 -3.30 -10.88
C ALA A 66 2.12 -4.11 -10.13
N ALA A 67 2.49 -4.59 -8.94
CA ALA A 67 1.62 -5.41 -8.12
C ALA A 67 1.91 -5.13 -6.65
N GLY A 68 0.93 -5.41 -5.79
CA GLY A 68 1.08 -5.30 -4.35
C GLY A 68 0.59 -3.96 -3.81
N ASP A 69 1.02 -3.67 -2.60
CA ASP A 69 0.52 -2.56 -1.81
C ASP A 69 0.83 -1.18 -2.41
N LEU A 70 1.84 -1.08 -3.28
CA LEU A 70 2.13 0.20 -3.94
C LEU A 70 1.13 0.54 -5.04
N THR A 71 0.23 -0.38 -5.41
CA THR A 71 -0.75 -0.17 -6.48
C THR A 71 -2.15 0.08 -5.93
N ASN A 72 -3.01 0.63 -6.77
CA ASN A 72 -4.42 0.83 -6.47
C ASN A 72 -5.30 -0.40 -6.77
N ALA A 73 -4.70 -1.56 -7.03
CA ALA A 73 -5.40 -2.74 -7.54
C ALA A 73 -6.50 -3.26 -6.61
N SER A 74 -6.29 -3.25 -5.31
CA SER A 74 -7.28 -3.73 -4.34
C SER A 74 -7.81 -2.62 -3.43
N GLY A 75 -7.63 -1.36 -3.82
CA GLY A 75 -8.09 -0.22 -3.03
C GLY A 75 -7.48 -0.24 -1.63
N PRO A 76 -8.29 -0.07 -0.57
CA PRO A 76 -7.77 -0.01 0.80
C PRO A 76 -7.32 -1.35 1.37
N LEU A 77 -7.62 -2.47 0.68
CA LEU A 77 -7.25 -3.80 1.19
C LEU A 77 -5.79 -4.11 0.87
N LYS A 78 -4.93 -3.95 1.86
CA LYS A 78 -3.49 -4.16 1.76
C LYS A 78 -3.12 -5.39 2.61
N GLN A 79 -3.06 -6.55 1.97
CA GLN A 79 -2.78 -7.84 2.61
C GLN A 79 -1.74 -8.61 1.81
N THR A 80 -0.98 -9.46 2.50
CA THR A 80 0.01 -10.32 1.84
C THR A 80 -0.65 -11.19 0.76
N VAL A 81 -1.84 -11.71 1.02
CA VAL A 81 -2.53 -12.58 0.08
C VAL A 81 -3.00 -11.83 -1.17
N THR A 82 -3.45 -10.58 -1.03
CA THR A 82 -3.83 -9.77 -2.21
C THR A 82 -2.61 -9.38 -3.01
N ALA A 83 -1.51 -9.00 -2.34
CA ALA A 83 -0.26 -8.67 -3.01
C ALA A 83 0.30 -9.88 -3.79
N ALA A 84 0.26 -11.08 -3.21
CA ALA A 84 0.70 -12.30 -3.87
C ALA A 84 -0.17 -12.63 -5.09
N GLY A 85 -1.49 -12.50 -4.97
CA GLY A 85 -2.41 -12.71 -6.08
C GLY A 85 -2.17 -11.74 -7.23
N GLN A 86 -1.96 -10.47 -6.91
CA GLN A 86 -1.62 -9.45 -7.90
C GLN A 86 -0.29 -9.77 -8.60
N GLY A 87 0.71 -10.25 -7.85
CA GLY A 87 1.98 -10.69 -8.41
C GLY A 87 1.81 -11.82 -9.42
N ALA A 88 0.93 -12.78 -9.15
CA ALA A 88 0.63 -13.85 -10.09
C ALA A 88 0.00 -13.30 -11.38
N ILE A 89 -0.92 -12.35 -11.27
CA ILE A 89 -1.53 -11.71 -12.44
C ILE A 89 -0.47 -10.94 -13.24
N ALA A 90 0.38 -10.17 -12.57
CA ALA A 90 1.44 -9.40 -13.22
C ALA A 90 2.41 -10.33 -13.98
N ALA A 91 2.77 -11.46 -13.38
CA ALA A 91 3.67 -12.44 -14.01
C ALA A 91 3.05 -13.02 -15.28
N LEU A 92 1.77 -13.39 -15.24
CA LEU A 92 1.06 -13.89 -16.42
C LEU A 92 0.95 -12.82 -17.50
N SER A 93 0.67 -11.59 -17.11
CA SER A 93 0.58 -10.46 -18.06
C SER A 93 1.91 -10.18 -18.72
N ALA A 94 3.01 -10.23 -17.97
CA ALA A 94 4.36 -10.05 -18.50
C ALA A 94 4.70 -11.17 -19.50
N TYR A 95 4.38 -12.42 -19.14
CA TYR A 95 4.59 -13.57 -20.04
C TYR A 95 3.80 -13.40 -21.35
N THR A 96 2.53 -13.02 -21.24
CA THR A 96 1.67 -12.79 -22.41
C THR A 96 2.23 -11.67 -23.29
N TYR A 97 2.68 -10.59 -22.66
CA TYR A 97 3.30 -9.46 -23.39
C TYR A 97 4.54 -9.89 -24.17
N LEU A 98 5.40 -10.70 -23.56
CA LEU A 98 6.63 -11.18 -24.21
C LEU A 98 6.36 -12.22 -25.30
N SER A 99 5.23 -12.93 -25.23
CA SER A 99 4.88 -14.01 -26.16
C SER A 99 4.04 -13.54 -27.35
N SER A 100 3.65 -12.28 -27.36
CA SER A 100 2.80 -11.73 -28.43
C SER A 100 3.58 -11.05 -29.54
#